data_0e4726c7ce88ada8df4f8709cc96c4e3
#
_entry.id   0e4726c7ce88ada8df4f8709cc96c4e3
#
_cell.length_a   1.000
_cell.length_b   1.000
_cell.length_c   1.000
_cell.angle_alpha   90.00
_cell.angle_beta   90.00
_cell.angle_gamma   90.00
#
_symmetry.space_group_name_H-M   'P 1'
#
loop_
_entity.id
_entity.type
_entity.pdbx_description
1 polymer ?
#
loop_
_entity_poly.entity_id
_entity_poly.type
_entity_poly.pdbx_seq_one_letter_code
_entity_poly.pdbx_strand_id
1 'polypeptide(L)'
;LIELIKLPGKAFRPTVDDKITIPSDAMTLAGAYGAPAGLNPKKFPGVVDDAQALLKGKWAKGTGLKPYFHYGYRYSSDPESTATFTLEAPKAGQYDTQIAYQPHPNRGKSVPVEVTSGDKATKLISIVNMAQKPSFENGFHSVGRITLRKGQKVMVRLSAKGSKGNVHVDAARLVSID
;
A
#
# COMPACT_ATOMS: atom_id res chain seq x y z
N LEU A 1 14.21 2.73 19.26
CA LEU A 1 14.93 2.06 20.36
C LEU A 1 14.94 0.58 20.04
N ILE A 2 16.11 0.04 19.74
CA ILE A 2 16.32 -1.41 19.61
C ILE A 2 16.61 -1.87 21.02
N GLU A 3 15.64 -2.44 21.72
CA GLU A 3 15.92 -3.19 22.92
C GLU A 3 16.61 -4.50 22.52
N LEU A 4 17.85 -4.61 22.92
CA LEU A 4 18.66 -5.80 22.72
C LEU A 4 18.08 -6.96 23.53
N ILE A 5 17.80 -8.06 22.88
CA ILE A 5 17.40 -9.31 23.49
C ILE A 5 18.49 -9.69 24.51
N LYS A 6 18.11 -9.78 25.77
CA LYS A 6 18.98 -10.36 26.79
C LYS A 6 19.21 -11.84 26.47
N LEU A 7 20.33 -12.13 25.84
CA LEU A 7 20.83 -13.48 25.84
C LEU A 7 21.25 -13.85 27.26
N PRO A 8 20.98 -15.07 27.74
CA PRO A 8 21.36 -15.49 29.06
C PRO A 8 22.88 -15.33 29.24
N GLY A 9 23.26 -14.41 30.10
CA GLY A 9 24.63 -14.30 30.62
C GLY A 9 25.43 -13.04 30.30
N LYS A 10 25.18 -12.25 29.26
CA LYS A 10 25.89 -10.97 29.02
C LYS A 10 25.07 -10.03 28.15
N ALA A 11 24.95 -8.78 28.58
CA ALA A 11 24.38 -7.72 27.74
C ALA A 11 25.39 -7.40 26.62
N PHE A 12 24.98 -7.56 25.37
CA PHE A 12 25.72 -7.06 24.22
C PHE A 12 25.65 -5.53 24.21
N ARG A 13 26.79 -4.87 24.19
CA ARG A 13 26.91 -3.42 23.97
C ARG A 13 27.68 -3.23 22.67
N PRO A 14 27.01 -2.94 21.55
CA PRO A 14 27.70 -2.67 20.31
C PRO A 14 28.59 -1.42 20.47
N THR A 15 29.80 -1.49 19.97
CA THR A 15 30.67 -0.34 19.77
C THR A 15 30.34 0.33 18.45
N VAL A 16 30.75 1.60 18.26
CA VAL A 16 30.45 2.39 17.05
C VAL A 16 31.00 1.74 15.77
N ASP A 17 31.98 0.84 15.89
CA ASP A 17 32.65 0.14 14.78
C ASP A 17 32.06 -1.25 14.46
N ASP A 18 31.11 -1.71 15.27
CA ASP A 18 30.47 -3.02 15.01
C ASP A 18 29.56 -2.92 13.80
N LYS A 19 29.96 -3.56 12.70
CA LYS A 19 29.06 -3.79 11.58
C LYS A 19 27.98 -4.77 12.01
N ILE A 20 26.83 -4.24 12.41
CA ILE A 20 25.66 -5.07 12.69
C ILE A 20 25.13 -5.59 11.36
N THR A 21 25.51 -6.80 11.00
CA THR A 21 24.82 -7.53 9.92
C THR A 21 23.51 -8.02 10.49
N ILE A 22 22.42 -7.35 10.14
CA ILE A 22 21.08 -7.84 10.48
C ILE A 22 20.82 -9.05 9.57
N PRO A 23 20.68 -10.28 10.09
CA PRO A 23 20.35 -11.45 9.28
C PRO A 23 19.06 -11.19 8.51
N SER A 24 18.95 -11.71 7.28
CA SER A 24 17.74 -11.56 6.45
C SER A 24 16.49 -12.15 7.08
N ASP A 25 16.63 -13.02 8.07
CA ASP A 25 15.59 -13.62 8.90
C ASP A 25 15.33 -12.82 10.21
N ALA A 26 16.16 -11.83 10.55
CA ALA A 26 15.88 -10.92 11.66
C ALA A 26 14.59 -10.07 11.42
N MET A 27 14.11 -9.97 10.17
CA MET A 27 12.75 -9.54 9.89
C MET A 27 11.69 -10.49 10.49
N THR A 28 12.05 -11.74 10.80
CA THR A 28 11.21 -12.70 11.52
C THR A 28 11.19 -12.42 13.03
N LEU A 29 12.23 -11.78 13.56
CA LEU A 29 12.26 -11.30 14.95
C LEU A 29 11.39 -10.05 15.17
N ALA A 30 11.23 -9.21 14.14
CA ALA A 30 10.20 -8.18 14.15
C ALA A 30 8.79 -8.81 14.26
N GLY A 31 8.61 -10.06 13.81
CA GLY A 31 7.43 -10.86 14.04
C GLY A 31 7.19 -11.27 15.50
N ALA A 32 8.21 -11.32 16.34
CA ALA A 32 8.07 -11.56 17.79
C ALA A 32 7.59 -10.30 18.54
N TYR A 33 7.78 -9.12 17.96
CA TYR A 33 7.32 -7.83 18.49
C TYR A 33 6.06 -7.29 17.80
N GLY A 34 5.26 -8.13 17.19
CA GLY A 34 4.06 -7.81 16.45
C GLY A 34 4.18 -8.26 15.02
N ALA A 35 4.03 -9.58 14.80
CA ALA A 35 3.85 -10.12 13.47
C ALA A 35 2.82 -9.28 12.72
N PRO A 36 3.04 -8.95 11.44
CA PRO A 36 2.04 -8.27 10.66
C PRO A 36 0.74 -9.09 10.75
N ALA A 37 -0.26 -8.54 11.45
CA ALA A 37 -1.56 -9.18 11.58
C ALA A 37 -2.33 -9.16 10.24
N GLY A 38 -1.70 -8.60 9.20
CA GLY A 38 -2.21 -8.45 7.86
C GLY A 38 -1.71 -9.51 6.88
N LEU A 39 -2.21 -9.40 5.65
CA LEU A 39 -1.81 -10.22 4.53
C LEU A 39 -0.34 -9.96 4.17
N ASN A 40 0.42 -11.01 3.89
CA ASN A 40 1.80 -10.85 3.46
C ASN A 40 1.85 -10.43 1.98
N PRO A 41 2.32 -9.22 1.63
CA PRO A 41 2.35 -8.73 0.25
C PRO A 41 3.14 -9.65 -0.71
N LYS A 42 4.17 -10.34 -0.20
CA LYS A 42 4.98 -11.28 -1.00
C LYS A 42 4.20 -12.48 -1.55
N LYS A 43 3.05 -12.80 -0.97
CA LYS A 43 2.16 -13.86 -1.47
C LYS A 43 1.23 -13.39 -2.60
N PHE A 44 1.27 -12.11 -2.93
CA PHE A 44 0.42 -11.47 -3.95
C PHE A 44 1.29 -10.78 -4.99
N PRO A 45 1.56 -11.42 -6.14
CA PRO A 45 2.42 -10.84 -7.17
C PRO A 45 1.99 -9.43 -7.59
N GLY A 46 2.97 -8.51 -7.66
CA GLY A 46 2.75 -7.15 -8.10
C GLY A 46 2.03 -6.23 -7.10
N VAL A 47 1.76 -6.69 -5.88
CA VAL A 47 1.20 -5.82 -4.83
C VAL A 47 2.28 -4.89 -4.28
N VAL A 48 1.96 -3.60 -4.26
CA VAL A 48 2.72 -2.53 -3.60
C VAL A 48 1.91 -2.07 -2.39
N ASP A 49 2.51 -2.16 -1.22
CA ASP A 49 1.93 -1.83 0.09
C ASP A 49 1.92 -0.31 0.34
N ASP A 50 1.04 0.18 1.23
CA ASP A 50 0.97 1.61 1.57
C ASP A 50 2.27 2.16 2.18
N ALA A 51 3.08 1.30 2.79
CA ALA A 51 4.40 1.66 3.29
C ALA A 51 5.39 2.06 2.18
N GLN A 52 5.14 1.65 0.94
CA GLN A 52 5.93 1.98 -0.25
C GLN A 52 5.32 3.15 -1.05
N ALA A 53 4.13 3.59 -0.70
CA ALA A 53 3.48 4.71 -1.36
C ALA A 53 4.12 6.05 -0.99
N LEU A 54 4.20 6.97 -1.94
CA LEU A 54 4.54 8.36 -1.66
C LEU A 54 3.34 9.06 -1.04
N LEU A 55 3.42 9.32 0.26
CA LEU A 55 2.39 10.02 1.01
C LEU A 55 2.72 11.51 1.13
N LYS A 56 1.75 12.38 0.83
CA LYS A 56 1.78 13.82 1.10
C LYS A 56 0.60 14.21 1.97
N GLY A 57 0.74 15.25 2.77
CA GLY A 57 -0.28 15.69 3.72
C GLY A 57 -0.30 14.85 5.00
N LYS A 58 -1.44 14.84 5.70
CA LYS A 58 -1.58 14.21 7.02
C LYS A 58 -2.25 12.85 6.88
N TRP A 59 -1.56 11.79 7.28
CA TRP A 59 -2.05 10.42 7.25
C TRP A 59 -1.98 9.76 8.63
N ALA A 60 -3.08 9.20 9.07
CA ALA A 60 -3.15 8.35 10.25
C ALA A 60 -2.93 6.87 9.86
N LYS A 61 -2.44 6.08 10.81
CA LYS A 61 -2.32 4.62 10.70
C LYS A 61 -3.55 3.94 11.31
N GLY A 62 -3.95 2.81 10.75
CA GLY A 62 -5.04 2.00 11.26
C GLY A 62 -4.80 0.52 11.08
N THR A 63 -5.37 -0.27 11.98
CA THR A 63 -5.33 -1.75 11.97
C THR A 63 -6.69 -2.37 12.34
N GLY A 64 -7.70 -1.53 12.59
CA GLY A 64 -9.00 -1.96 13.08
C GLY A 64 -9.90 -2.65 12.06
N LEU A 65 -9.69 -2.42 10.77
CA LEU A 65 -10.48 -3.02 9.69
C LEU A 65 -9.65 -4.04 8.93
N LYS A 66 -10.10 -5.29 8.90
CA LYS A 66 -9.43 -6.42 8.23
C LYS A 66 -10.23 -6.88 7.00
N PRO A 67 -9.57 -7.53 6.01
CA PRO A 67 -8.12 -7.72 5.90
C PRO A 67 -7.38 -6.43 5.50
N TYR A 68 -6.10 -6.33 5.83
CA TYR A 68 -5.19 -5.32 5.34
C TYR A 68 -3.84 -5.98 5.02
N PHE A 69 -2.98 -5.30 4.25
CA PHE A 69 -1.64 -5.78 3.94
C PHE A 69 -0.66 -5.37 5.04
N HIS A 70 0.33 -6.21 5.27
CA HIS A 70 1.48 -6.00 6.14
C HIS A 70 1.11 -5.55 7.56
N TYR A 71 1.45 -4.31 7.97
CA TYR A 71 1.30 -3.80 9.34
C TYR A 71 0.08 -2.90 9.55
N GLY A 72 -0.79 -2.78 8.58
CA GLY A 72 -1.96 -1.92 8.64
C GLY A 72 -2.13 -1.07 7.39
N TYR A 73 -2.95 -0.05 7.47
CA TYR A 73 -3.30 0.83 6.38
C TYR A 73 -3.18 2.30 6.79
N ARG A 74 -3.24 3.20 5.82
CA ARG A 74 -3.32 4.64 6.06
C ARG A 74 -4.71 5.17 5.75
N TYR A 75 -5.08 6.24 6.46
CA TYR A 75 -6.31 6.95 6.14
C TYR A 75 -6.17 8.46 6.40
N SER A 76 -6.91 9.27 5.65
CA SER A 76 -6.91 10.72 5.79
C SER A 76 -8.23 11.33 5.33
N SER A 77 -8.67 12.38 6.01
CA SER A 77 -9.73 13.29 5.55
C SER A 77 -9.19 14.70 5.24
N ASP A 78 -7.89 14.93 5.42
CA ASP A 78 -7.25 16.19 5.10
C ASP A 78 -7.22 16.38 3.57
N PRO A 79 -7.86 17.43 3.00
CA PRO A 79 -7.97 17.63 1.56
C PRO A 79 -6.61 17.78 0.84
N GLU A 80 -5.55 18.14 1.56
CA GLU A 80 -4.20 18.24 1.01
C GLU A 80 -3.49 16.87 0.94
N SER A 81 -4.11 15.83 1.49
CA SER A 81 -3.50 14.49 1.52
C SER A 81 -3.65 13.77 0.19
N THR A 82 -2.53 13.21 -0.28
CA THR A 82 -2.47 12.33 -1.44
C THR A 82 -1.57 11.13 -1.16
N ALA A 83 -1.94 9.98 -1.71
CA ALA A 83 -1.11 8.78 -1.73
C ALA A 83 -0.85 8.38 -3.18
N THR A 84 0.40 8.12 -3.53
CA THR A 84 0.78 7.71 -4.89
C THR A 84 1.56 6.41 -4.83
N PHE A 85 1.01 5.37 -5.43
CA PHE A 85 1.68 4.09 -5.67
C PHE A 85 2.38 4.14 -7.03
N THR A 86 3.58 3.57 -7.12
CA THR A 86 4.27 3.34 -8.39
C THR A 86 4.31 1.84 -8.64
N LEU A 87 3.64 1.42 -9.70
CA LEU A 87 3.56 0.03 -10.15
C LEU A 87 4.39 -0.13 -11.41
N GLU A 88 4.83 -1.37 -11.72
CA GLU A 88 5.58 -1.68 -12.93
C GLU A 88 4.98 -2.91 -13.63
N ALA A 89 4.80 -2.82 -14.95
CA ALA A 89 4.28 -3.91 -15.75
C ALA A 89 5.35 -5.00 -15.97
N PRO A 90 5.15 -6.24 -15.50
CA PRO A 90 6.14 -7.31 -15.66
C PRO A 90 6.27 -7.81 -17.12
N LYS A 91 5.25 -7.65 -17.92
CA LYS A 91 5.20 -7.97 -19.36
C LYS A 91 4.42 -6.90 -20.12
N ALA A 92 4.49 -6.89 -21.44
CA ALA A 92 3.56 -6.09 -22.26
C ALA A 92 2.17 -6.74 -22.21
N GLY A 93 1.11 -5.92 -22.19
CA GLY A 93 -0.26 -6.42 -22.18
C GLY A 93 -1.25 -5.42 -21.61
N GLN A 94 -2.48 -5.86 -21.47
CA GLN A 94 -3.55 -5.10 -20.83
C GLN A 94 -3.67 -5.45 -19.36
N TYR A 95 -3.85 -4.45 -18.51
CA TYR A 95 -3.91 -4.59 -17.05
C TYR A 95 -5.14 -3.93 -16.48
N ASP A 96 -5.78 -4.61 -15.52
CA ASP A 96 -6.70 -3.99 -14.58
C ASP A 96 -5.88 -3.39 -13.42
N THR A 97 -5.99 -2.07 -13.24
CA THR A 97 -5.36 -1.36 -12.13
C THR A 97 -6.28 -1.43 -10.93
N GLN A 98 -5.78 -1.94 -9.81
CA GLN A 98 -6.57 -2.15 -8.61
C GLN A 98 -5.94 -1.47 -7.40
N ILE A 99 -6.80 -0.94 -6.52
CA ILE A 99 -6.45 -0.41 -5.21
C ILE A 99 -7.11 -1.26 -4.13
N ALA A 100 -6.47 -1.40 -2.95
CA ALA A 100 -7.05 -2.08 -1.80
C ALA A 100 -7.51 -1.08 -0.75
N TYR A 101 -8.72 -1.30 -0.22
CA TYR A 101 -9.28 -0.56 0.89
C TYR A 101 -10.30 -1.42 1.66
N GLN A 102 -10.60 -1.04 2.91
CA GLN A 102 -11.68 -1.66 3.69
C GLN A 102 -12.86 -0.70 3.81
N PRO A 103 -14.08 -1.18 3.50
CA PRO A 103 -15.27 -0.34 3.53
C PRO A 103 -15.64 0.01 4.97
N HIS A 104 -16.12 1.24 5.15
CA HIS A 104 -16.68 1.69 6.42
C HIS A 104 -17.54 2.94 6.17
N PRO A 105 -18.62 3.20 6.94
CA PRO A 105 -19.51 4.35 6.74
C PRO A 105 -18.82 5.71 6.72
N ASN A 106 -17.69 5.88 7.43
CA ASN A 106 -16.92 7.12 7.46
C ASN A 106 -15.93 7.28 6.29
N ARG A 107 -15.89 6.34 5.36
CA ARG A 107 -15.02 6.42 4.18
C ARG A 107 -15.55 7.40 3.15
N GLY A 108 -14.64 7.93 2.35
CA GLY A 108 -14.95 8.84 1.26
C GLY A 108 -15.89 8.21 0.24
N LYS A 109 -17.00 8.88 -0.03
CA LYS A 109 -18.00 8.42 -1.01
C LYS A 109 -17.68 8.85 -2.43
N SER A 110 -16.68 9.73 -2.60
CA SER A 110 -16.29 10.29 -3.89
C SER A 110 -14.76 10.47 -3.96
N VAL A 111 -14.02 9.37 -3.76
CA VAL A 111 -12.55 9.41 -3.74
C VAL A 111 -12.00 9.46 -5.16
N PRO A 112 -11.32 10.54 -5.57
CA PRO A 112 -10.68 10.61 -6.87
C PRO A 112 -9.44 9.69 -6.89
N VAL A 113 -9.37 8.82 -7.89
CA VAL A 113 -8.22 7.97 -8.17
C VAL A 113 -7.75 8.24 -9.59
N GLU A 114 -6.53 8.72 -9.72
CA GLU A 114 -5.88 8.99 -11.01
C GLU A 114 -4.87 7.88 -11.30
N VAL A 115 -4.96 7.29 -12.48
CA VAL A 115 -4.00 6.32 -13.01
C VAL A 115 -3.30 6.96 -14.20
N THR A 116 -1.97 7.10 -14.13
CA THR A 116 -1.17 7.75 -15.17
C THR A 116 -0.01 6.85 -15.57
N SER A 117 0.15 6.59 -16.88
CA SER A 117 1.34 5.90 -17.39
C SER A 117 2.60 6.74 -17.16
N GLY A 118 3.76 6.09 -17.01
CA GLY A 118 5.02 6.77 -16.73
C GLY A 118 5.45 7.76 -17.80
N ASP A 119 5.06 7.52 -19.06
CA ASP A 119 5.24 8.43 -20.21
C ASP A 119 4.15 9.51 -20.28
N LYS A 120 3.16 9.49 -19.35
CA LYS A 120 2.00 10.39 -19.29
C LYS A 120 1.08 10.33 -20.54
N ALA A 121 1.28 9.36 -21.43
CA ALA A 121 0.47 9.18 -22.64
C ALA A 121 -0.95 8.72 -22.32
N THR A 122 -1.13 8.01 -21.20
CA THR A 122 -2.45 7.54 -20.75
C THR A 122 -2.74 8.08 -19.35
N LYS A 123 -3.93 8.67 -19.21
CA LYS A 123 -4.46 9.15 -17.93
C LYS A 123 -5.91 8.70 -17.79
N LEU A 124 -6.20 8.00 -16.71
CA LEU A 124 -7.56 7.59 -16.32
C LEU A 124 -7.92 8.26 -15.00
N ILE A 125 -9.19 8.62 -14.85
CA ILE A 125 -9.72 9.13 -13.60
C ILE A 125 -10.95 8.29 -13.23
N SER A 126 -10.93 7.74 -12.03
CA SER A 126 -12.04 6.99 -11.44
C SER A 126 -12.48 7.66 -10.15
N ILE A 127 -13.77 7.60 -9.85
CA ILE A 127 -14.33 8.05 -8.58
C ILE A 127 -14.79 6.84 -7.80
N VAL A 128 -14.17 6.58 -6.65
CA VAL A 128 -14.43 5.40 -5.84
C VAL A 128 -15.26 5.74 -4.61
N ASN A 129 -16.35 5.02 -4.39
CA ASN A 129 -17.09 5.06 -3.14
C ASN A 129 -16.51 4.01 -2.16
N MET A 130 -15.60 4.45 -1.30
CA MET A 130 -14.95 3.57 -0.32
C MET A 130 -15.83 3.18 0.86
N ALA A 131 -17.05 3.72 0.97
CA ALA A 131 -18.05 3.23 1.92
C ALA A 131 -18.71 1.93 1.47
N GLN A 132 -18.56 1.56 0.19
CA GLN A 132 -19.06 0.31 -0.39
C GLN A 132 -17.99 -0.76 -0.41
N LYS A 133 -18.44 -2.04 -0.41
CA LYS A 133 -17.54 -3.20 -0.50
C LYS A 133 -16.74 -3.17 -1.80
N PRO A 134 -15.43 -3.43 -1.75
CA PRO A 134 -14.59 -3.62 -2.93
C PRO A 134 -15.08 -4.77 -3.83
N SER A 135 -14.76 -4.71 -5.12
CA SER A 135 -15.25 -5.66 -6.12
C SER A 135 -14.60 -7.05 -6.03
N PHE A 136 -13.40 -7.12 -5.43
CA PHE A 136 -12.59 -8.34 -5.38
C PHE A 136 -12.20 -8.69 -3.95
N GLU A 137 -11.71 -9.91 -3.78
CA GLU A 137 -11.17 -10.39 -2.50
C GLU A 137 -10.01 -9.55 -2.00
N ASN A 138 -9.74 -9.65 -0.70
CA ASN A 138 -8.66 -8.95 0.00
C ASN A 138 -8.72 -7.42 -0.10
N GLY A 139 -9.93 -6.87 -0.30
CA GLY A 139 -10.15 -5.44 -0.34
C GLY A 139 -9.83 -4.77 -1.68
N PHE A 140 -9.52 -5.52 -2.74
CA PHE A 140 -9.21 -4.94 -4.04
C PHE A 140 -10.44 -4.45 -4.80
N HIS A 141 -10.26 -3.34 -5.51
CA HIS A 141 -11.27 -2.70 -6.34
C HIS A 141 -10.63 -2.15 -7.61
N SER A 142 -11.25 -2.40 -8.78
CA SER A 142 -10.79 -1.89 -10.06
C SER A 142 -10.96 -0.37 -10.16
N VAL A 143 -9.95 0.31 -10.65
CA VAL A 143 -9.98 1.76 -10.94
C VAL A 143 -9.75 2.06 -12.42
N GLY A 144 -9.67 1.02 -13.26
CA GLY A 144 -9.62 1.14 -14.70
C GLY A 144 -8.56 0.25 -15.34
N ARG A 145 -8.66 0.12 -16.67
CA ARG A 145 -7.78 -0.71 -17.48
C ARG A 145 -6.78 0.16 -18.22
N ILE A 146 -5.56 -0.34 -18.35
CA ILE A 146 -4.47 0.35 -19.04
C ILE A 146 -3.61 -0.64 -19.83
N THR A 147 -3.20 -0.26 -21.04
CA THR A 147 -2.27 -1.05 -21.83
C THR A 147 -0.84 -0.56 -21.59
N LEU A 148 0.07 -1.47 -21.30
CA LEU A 148 1.44 -1.16 -20.90
C LEU A 148 2.45 -2.00 -21.66
N ARG A 149 3.64 -1.43 -21.86
CA ARG A 149 4.83 -2.17 -22.32
C ARG A 149 5.51 -2.82 -21.10
N LYS A 150 6.30 -3.87 -21.32
CA LYS A 150 7.16 -4.47 -20.29
C LYS A 150 8.05 -3.39 -19.63
N GLY A 151 8.10 -3.38 -18.32
CA GLY A 151 8.88 -2.42 -17.51
C GLY A 151 8.27 -1.01 -17.44
N GLN A 152 7.14 -0.76 -18.11
CA GLN A 152 6.48 0.55 -18.05
C GLN A 152 5.89 0.76 -16.66
N LYS A 153 6.19 1.94 -16.09
CA LYS A 153 5.68 2.35 -14.78
C LYS A 153 4.30 2.99 -14.91
N VAL A 154 3.51 2.82 -13.85
CA VAL A 154 2.18 3.42 -13.67
C VAL A 154 2.13 4.05 -12.30
N MET A 155 1.63 5.26 -12.23
CA MET A 155 1.34 5.95 -11.00
C MET A 155 -0.16 5.87 -10.71
N VAL A 156 -0.52 5.39 -9.53
CA VAL A 156 -1.90 5.35 -9.02
C VAL A 156 -1.99 6.31 -7.85
N ARG A 157 -2.66 7.44 -8.07
CA ARG A 157 -2.76 8.52 -7.09
C ARG A 157 -4.17 8.63 -6.55
N LEU A 158 -4.30 8.51 -5.23
CA LEU A 158 -5.53 8.77 -4.50
C LEU A 158 -5.45 10.16 -3.86
N SER A 159 -6.57 10.90 -3.86
CA SER A 159 -6.64 12.23 -3.26
C SER A 159 -7.79 12.32 -2.25
N ALA A 160 -7.53 12.96 -1.11
CA ALA A 160 -8.57 13.26 -0.15
C ALA A 160 -9.38 14.53 -0.51
N LYS A 161 -8.89 15.32 -1.47
CA LYS A 161 -9.62 16.50 -1.96
C LYS A 161 -10.94 16.09 -2.63
N GLY A 162 -12.05 16.51 -2.06
CA GLY A 162 -13.39 16.20 -2.58
C GLY A 162 -13.90 14.79 -2.24
N SER A 163 -13.19 14.02 -1.43
CA SER A 163 -13.52 12.61 -1.10
C SER A 163 -14.81 12.43 -0.31
N LYS A 164 -15.29 13.46 0.37
CA LYS A 164 -16.48 13.43 1.26
C LYS A 164 -16.37 12.35 2.34
N GLY A 165 -15.20 12.25 2.99
CA GLY A 165 -14.91 11.32 4.07
C GLY A 165 -13.45 10.86 4.05
N ASN A 166 -13.11 9.88 4.88
CA ASN A 166 -11.74 9.39 4.95
C ASN A 166 -11.36 8.59 3.70
N VAL A 167 -10.28 8.97 3.02
CA VAL A 167 -9.61 8.13 2.04
C VAL A 167 -8.85 7.05 2.78
N HIS A 168 -9.05 5.80 2.38
CA HIS A 168 -8.33 4.66 2.90
C HIS A 168 -7.37 4.14 1.84
N VAL A 169 -6.10 3.92 2.20
CA VAL A 169 -5.08 3.36 1.33
C VAL A 169 -4.38 2.22 2.05
N ASP A 170 -4.31 1.08 1.39
CA ASP A 170 -3.71 -0.14 1.92
C ASP A 170 -2.68 -0.69 0.92
N ALA A 171 -3.10 -0.99 -0.30
CA ALA A 171 -2.21 -1.47 -1.35
C ALA A 171 -2.73 -1.09 -2.75
N ALA A 172 -1.86 -1.27 -3.76
CA ALA A 172 -2.23 -1.20 -5.16
C ALA A 172 -1.52 -2.31 -5.96
N ARG A 173 -2.11 -2.73 -7.10
CA ARG A 173 -1.51 -3.72 -8.00
C ARG A 173 -1.97 -3.57 -9.44
N LEU A 174 -1.22 -4.20 -10.35
CA LEU A 174 -1.62 -4.48 -11.72
C LEU A 174 -2.00 -5.96 -11.85
N VAL A 175 -3.17 -6.24 -12.43
CA VAL A 175 -3.61 -7.61 -12.74
C VAL A 175 -3.68 -7.74 -14.25
N SER A 176 -2.88 -8.65 -14.84
CA SER A 176 -2.96 -8.95 -16.28
C SER A 176 -4.35 -9.51 -16.60
N ILE A 177 -4.94 -9.05 -17.70
CA ILE A 177 -6.23 -9.52 -18.22
C ILE A 177 -6.10 -10.18 -19.60
N ASP A 178 -4.86 -10.39 -20.05
CA ASP A 178 -4.48 -11.20 -21.23
C ASP A 178 -4.11 -12.62 -20.80
#